data_7300d6bc037eb59263dbd74ddf806ad9
#
_entry.id   7300d6bc037eb59263dbd74ddf806ad9
#
_cell.length_a   1.000
_cell.length_b   1.000
_cell.length_c   1.000
_cell.angle_alpha   90.00
_cell.angle_beta   90.00
_cell.angle_gamma   90.00
#
_symmetry.space_group_name_H-M   'P 1'
#
loop_
_entity.id
_entity.type
_entity.pdbx_description
1 polymer ?
#
loop_
_entity_poly.entity_id
_entity_poly.type
_entity_poly.pdbx_seq_one_letter_code
_entity_poly.pdbx_strand_id
1 'polypeptide(L)'
;MALLKEKGFLLDQQDKRVREQLSKIKHKIMVMSGKGGVGKSTVAVNLAVGLSLQDFMVGLLDVDLHGPSIPKMLGARDLKLTRRPDGKLGAIKYSPNLKFLSIEPLLPSEDSAVIWRGPIKISAIKQFIGDIDWGELDYLVIDAPPGTGDEPLTIAKTIPDAYALIVTTPQEVSLIDVKKSIRFCQKVKLRILGIVENMSGFICPHCGKAIDLFKRGGGQKLAEEMGVRFLGRVPVDPRVVDTGDAGRPIVGSYPESVTAKAFEELIRNVVSATEEMRREVLEEAFMRISIPISTPTKIEKDINQAVLFALYDVEKGKILVKDVVRKPDDQDLNEFLKEQVATHIVLFEPTPELAERFNLLGLRVLATDEERANPDDLVKEYIEQVERRRAE
;
A
#
# COMPACT_ATOMS: atom_id res chain seq x y z
N MET A 1 -13.42 37.75 -11.28
CA MET A 1 -12.77 37.53 -9.96
C MET A 1 -13.63 36.70 -8.99
N ALA A 2 -14.94 36.97 -8.84
CA ALA A 2 -15.82 36.18 -7.97
C ALA A 2 -15.91 34.69 -8.37
N LEU A 3 -16.15 34.37 -9.65
CA LEU A 3 -16.20 33.01 -10.18
C LEU A 3 -14.90 32.21 -9.97
N LEU A 4 -13.73 32.84 -10.00
CA LEU A 4 -12.44 32.17 -9.75
C LEU A 4 -12.25 31.88 -8.26
N LYS A 5 -12.71 32.76 -7.37
CA LYS A 5 -12.69 32.53 -5.91
C LYS A 5 -13.66 31.43 -5.51
N GLU A 6 -14.86 31.41 -6.09
CA GLU A 6 -15.88 30.37 -5.84
C GLU A 6 -15.41 28.99 -6.33
N LYS A 7 -14.79 28.94 -7.51
CA LYS A 7 -14.20 27.70 -8.05
C LYS A 7 -13.02 27.22 -7.20
N GLY A 8 -12.18 28.10 -6.69
CA GLY A 8 -11.09 27.77 -5.77
C GLY A 8 -11.61 27.22 -4.45
N PHE A 9 -12.65 27.82 -3.87
CA PHE A 9 -13.28 27.37 -2.65
C PHE A 9 -13.93 25.97 -2.77
N LEU A 10 -14.61 25.70 -3.89
CA LEU A 10 -15.22 24.39 -4.16
C LEU A 10 -14.18 23.27 -4.33
N LEU A 11 -13.03 23.57 -4.97
CA LEU A 11 -11.92 22.62 -5.11
C LEU A 11 -11.29 22.30 -3.75
N ASP A 12 -11.10 23.30 -2.91
CA ASP A 12 -10.52 23.12 -1.57
C ASP A 12 -11.44 22.27 -0.66
N GLN A 13 -12.75 22.49 -0.75
CA GLN A 13 -13.74 21.65 -0.06
C GLN A 13 -13.75 20.20 -0.56
N GLN A 14 -13.61 19.97 -1.87
CA GLN A 14 -13.52 18.63 -2.43
C GLN A 14 -12.25 17.91 -1.95
N ASP A 15 -11.11 18.58 -1.98
CA ASP A 15 -9.84 18.01 -1.50
C ASP A 15 -9.87 17.71 0.00
N LYS A 16 -10.58 18.52 0.80
CA LYS A 16 -10.81 18.25 2.22
C LYS A 16 -11.62 16.97 2.43
N ARG A 17 -12.74 16.81 1.72
CA ARG A 17 -13.57 15.58 1.78
C ARG A 17 -12.79 14.34 1.39
N VAL A 18 -12.01 14.43 0.32
CA VAL A 18 -11.12 13.32 -0.10
C VAL A 18 -10.17 12.93 1.03
N ARG A 19 -9.49 13.88 1.65
CA ARG A 19 -8.57 13.61 2.79
C ARG A 19 -9.29 12.99 3.97
N GLU A 20 -10.49 13.48 4.32
CA GLU A 20 -11.31 12.92 5.41
C GLU A 20 -11.74 11.47 5.14
N GLN A 21 -12.06 11.11 3.91
CA GLN A 21 -12.39 9.71 3.57
C GLN A 21 -11.14 8.81 3.57
N LEU A 22 -10.04 9.29 2.96
CA LEU A 22 -8.79 8.53 2.91
C LEU A 22 -8.17 8.27 4.28
N SER A 23 -8.37 9.17 5.27
CA SER A 23 -7.86 8.99 6.64
C SER A 23 -8.50 7.80 7.38
N LYS A 24 -9.68 7.34 6.94
CA LYS A 24 -10.39 6.17 7.50
C LYS A 24 -9.92 4.85 6.88
N ILE A 25 -9.02 4.89 5.91
CA ILE A 25 -8.56 3.74 5.16
C ILE A 25 -7.12 3.46 5.54
N LYS A 26 -6.85 2.26 6.04
CA LYS A 26 -5.52 1.89 6.55
C LYS A 26 -4.49 1.73 5.42
N HIS A 27 -4.81 0.95 4.39
CA HIS A 27 -3.94 0.69 3.24
C HIS A 27 -4.66 1.00 1.92
N LYS A 28 -4.00 1.71 1.00
CA LYS A 28 -4.52 2.04 -0.34
C LYS A 28 -3.59 1.42 -1.36
N ILE A 29 -4.11 0.51 -2.19
CA ILE A 29 -3.34 -0.24 -3.20
C ILE A 29 -3.84 0.15 -4.58
N MET A 30 -3.02 0.84 -5.35
CA MET A 30 -3.28 1.16 -6.75
C MET A 30 -2.76 0.03 -7.63
N VAL A 31 -3.66 -0.79 -8.15
CA VAL A 31 -3.35 -1.85 -9.12
C VAL A 31 -3.21 -1.21 -10.48
N MET A 32 -2.03 -1.28 -11.05
CA MET A 32 -1.70 -0.63 -12.32
C MET A 32 -0.95 -1.57 -13.26
N SER A 33 -0.89 -1.21 -14.54
CA SER A 33 -0.16 -1.97 -15.56
C SER A 33 0.39 -1.03 -16.62
N GLY A 34 1.49 -1.43 -17.25
CA GLY A 34 2.09 -0.66 -18.34
C GLY A 34 1.28 -0.68 -19.64
N LYS A 35 0.44 -1.70 -19.85
CA LYS A 35 -0.45 -1.86 -21.02
C LYS A 35 -1.75 -2.56 -20.64
N GLY A 36 -2.75 -2.50 -21.53
CA GLY A 36 -4.00 -3.26 -21.40
C GLY A 36 -3.82 -4.76 -21.64
N GLY A 37 -4.79 -5.57 -21.18
CA GLY A 37 -4.85 -7.01 -21.46
C GLY A 37 -3.91 -7.90 -20.62
N VAL A 38 -3.24 -7.37 -19.58
CA VAL A 38 -2.39 -8.17 -18.68
C VAL A 38 -3.15 -8.79 -17.52
N GLY A 39 -4.47 -8.58 -17.44
CA GLY A 39 -5.33 -9.09 -16.36
C GLY A 39 -5.28 -8.24 -15.09
N LYS A 40 -5.04 -6.94 -15.20
CA LYS A 40 -5.03 -5.97 -14.10
C LYS A 40 -6.29 -6.06 -13.23
N SER A 41 -7.47 -5.93 -13.85
CA SER A 41 -8.77 -5.97 -13.14
C SER A 41 -9.04 -7.34 -12.52
N THR A 42 -8.59 -8.43 -13.18
CA THR A 42 -8.65 -9.80 -12.63
C THR A 42 -7.85 -9.90 -11.33
N VAL A 43 -6.65 -9.33 -11.31
CA VAL A 43 -5.81 -9.29 -10.10
C VAL A 43 -6.47 -8.40 -9.04
N ALA A 44 -6.98 -7.22 -9.40
CA ALA A 44 -7.64 -6.31 -8.46
C ALA A 44 -8.86 -6.94 -7.79
N VAL A 45 -9.75 -7.59 -8.57
CA VAL A 45 -10.94 -8.26 -8.06
C VAL A 45 -10.58 -9.43 -7.14
N ASN A 46 -9.69 -10.33 -7.58
CA ASN A 46 -9.33 -11.50 -6.78
C ASN A 46 -8.52 -11.12 -5.53
N LEU A 47 -7.71 -10.05 -5.58
CA LEU A 47 -7.06 -9.49 -4.41
C LEU A 47 -8.09 -8.96 -3.40
N ALA A 48 -9.04 -8.15 -3.86
CA ALA A 48 -10.06 -7.56 -2.99
C ALA A 48 -10.98 -8.63 -2.36
N VAL A 49 -11.45 -9.59 -3.17
CA VAL A 49 -12.27 -10.70 -2.67
C VAL A 49 -11.47 -11.57 -1.71
N GLY A 50 -10.24 -11.92 -2.04
CA GLY A 50 -9.40 -12.75 -1.18
C GLY A 50 -9.02 -12.09 0.15
N LEU A 51 -8.76 -10.78 0.17
CA LEU A 51 -8.60 -10.01 1.40
C LEU A 51 -9.88 -10.05 2.25
N SER A 52 -11.05 -9.88 1.62
CA SER A 52 -12.34 -9.92 2.35
C SER A 52 -12.67 -11.31 2.93
N LEU A 53 -12.20 -12.38 2.29
CA LEU A 53 -12.30 -13.75 2.81
C LEU A 53 -11.36 -14.03 3.99
N GLN A 54 -10.36 -13.17 4.22
CA GLN A 54 -9.49 -13.17 5.40
C GLN A 54 -9.95 -12.14 6.46
N ASP A 55 -11.24 -11.79 6.45
CA ASP A 55 -11.90 -10.90 7.41
C ASP A 55 -11.44 -9.43 7.40
N PHE A 56 -10.65 -9.00 6.42
CA PHE A 56 -10.34 -7.58 6.24
C PHE A 56 -11.55 -6.81 5.69
N MET A 57 -11.75 -5.59 6.19
CA MET A 57 -12.72 -4.65 5.61
C MET A 57 -12.14 -4.02 4.34
N VAL A 58 -12.73 -4.31 3.19
CA VAL A 58 -12.17 -3.99 1.87
C VAL A 58 -13.10 -3.09 1.06
N GLY A 59 -12.52 -2.07 0.44
CA GLY A 59 -13.12 -1.31 -0.66
C GLY A 59 -12.45 -1.67 -1.98
N LEU A 60 -13.23 -1.83 -3.04
CA LEU A 60 -12.74 -2.00 -4.41
C LEU A 60 -13.25 -0.86 -5.27
N LEU A 61 -12.35 -0.01 -5.76
CA LEU A 61 -12.68 1.16 -6.58
C LEU A 61 -12.22 0.93 -8.02
N ASP A 62 -13.17 0.90 -8.95
CA ASP A 62 -12.93 0.83 -10.39
C ASP A 62 -12.90 2.25 -10.97
N VAL A 63 -11.75 2.68 -11.39
CA VAL A 63 -11.52 3.97 -12.07
C VAL A 63 -11.02 3.80 -13.50
N ASP A 64 -11.15 2.60 -14.09
CA ASP A 64 -10.93 2.37 -15.52
C ASP A 64 -12.15 2.83 -16.32
N LEU A 65 -12.15 4.10 -16.68
CA LEU A 65 -13.26 4.76 -17.38
C LEU A 65 -13.53 4.23 -18.79
N HIS A 66 -12.57 3.49 -19.36
CA HIS A 66 -12.65 3.00 -20.74
C HIS A 66 -13.16 1.57 -20.85
N GLY A 67 -13.11 0.80 -19.77
CA GLY A 67 -13.52 -0.60 -19.75
C GLY A 67 -13.84 -1.07 -18.35
N PRO A 68 -14.83 -0.44 -17.68
CA PRO A 68 -15.18 -0.85 -16.32
C PRO A 68 -15.67 -2.30 -16.37
N SER A 69 -14.99 -3.17 -15.65
CA SER A 69 -15.23 -4.62 -15.70
C SER A 69 -15.58 -5.22 -14.34
N ILE A 70 -15.37 -4.49 -13.26
CA ILE A 70 -15.55 -4.96 -11.90
C ILE A 70 -16.98 -5.39 -11.61
N PRO A 71 -18.05 -4.63 -11.97
CA PRO A 71 -19.43 -5.06 -11.70
C PRO A 71 -19.78 -6.40 -12.37
N LYS A 72 -19.29 -6.63 -13.60
CA LYS A 72 -19.47 -7.90 -14.31
C LYS A 72 -18.73 -9.02 -13.59
N MET A 73 -17.44 -8.81 -13.26
CA MET A 73 -16.59 -9.82 -12.61
C MET A 73 -17.05 -10.20 -11.20
N LEU A 74 -17.82 -9.33 -10.54
CA LEU A 74 -18.45 -9.59 -9.25
C LEU A 74 -19.89 -10.12 -9.37
N GLY A 75 -20.46 -10.20 -10.59
CA GLY A 75 -21.88 -10.55 -10.78
C GLY A 75 -22.83 -9.55 -10.13
N ALA A 76 -22.45 -8.28 -10.09
CA ALA A 76 -23.05 -7.24 -9.29
C ALA A 76 -23.60 -6.06 -10.13
N ARG A 77 -23.83 -6.26 -11.44
CA ARG A 77 -24.32 -5.20 -12.35
C ARG A 77 -25.67 -4.64 -11.95
N ASP A 78 -26.55 -5.47 -11.38
CA ASP A 78 -27.89 -5.05 -10.96
C ASP A 78 -27.89 -4.33 -9.59
N LEU A 79 -26.75 -4.34 -8.87
CA LEU A 79 -26.63 -3.66 -7.59
C LEU A 79 -26.50 -2.15 -7.80
N LYS A 80 -27.21 -1.39 -6.99
CA LYS A 80 -27.26 0.08 -7.08
C LYS A 80 -26.59 0.72 -5.87
N LEU A 81 -26.07 1.93 -6.08
CA LEU A 81 -25.61 2.79 -5.01
C LEU A 81 -26.72 3.00 -3.98
N THR A 82 -26.38 2.86 -2.72
CA THR A 82 -27.31 3.13 -1.63
C THR A 82 -27.20 4.60 -1.22
N ARG A 83 -28.36 5.27 -1.07
CA ARG A 83 -28.41 6.60 -0.49
C ARG A 83 -28.64 6.46 1.01
N ARG A 84 -27.77 7.02 1.81
CA ARG A 84 -27.86 7.03 3.28
C ARG A 84 -28.88 8.07 3.76
N PRO A 85 -29.36 7.95 5.01
CA PRO A 85 -30.27 8.95 5.60
C PRO A 85 -29.69 10.37 5.64
N ASP A 86 -28.35 10.52 5.72
CA ASP A 86 -27.64 11.81 5.67
C ASP A 86 -27.48 12.37 4.25
N GLY A 87 -28.07 11.69 3.24
CA GLY A 87 -28.02 12.08 1.84
C GLY A 87 -26.77 11.68 1.09
N LYS A 88 -25.74 11.16 1.76
CA LYS A 88 -24.52 10.68 1.12
C LYS A 88 -24.75 9.38 0.37
N LEU A 89 -23.98 9.17 -0.68
CA LEU A 89 -23.94 7.91 -1.39
C LEU A 89 -23.00 6.94 -0.68
N GLY A 90 -23.46 5.72 -0.44
CA GLY A 90 -22.62 4.62 0.06
C GLY A 90 -22.10 3.78 -1.08
N ALA A 91 -20.92 3.21 -0.92
CA ALA A 91 -20.40 2.19 -1.84
C ALA A 91 -21.32 0.95 -1.86
N ILE A 92 -21.36 0.25 -2.99
CA ILE A 92 -22.19 -0.93 -3.18
C ILE A 92 -21.64 -2.07 -2.32
N LYS A 93 -22.48 -2.65 -1.46
CA LYS A 93 -22.10 -3.77 -0.59
C LYS A 93 -22.18 -5.07 -1.39
N TYR A 94 -21.05 -5.73 -1.58
CA TYR A 94 -20.95 -7.03 -2.23
C TYR A 94 -21.04 -8.19 -1.22
N SER A 95 -20.30 -8.09 -0.12
CA SER A 95 -20.33 -9.05 0.99
C SER A 95 -20.27 -8.30 2.33
N PRO A 96 -20.33 -8.98 3.49
CA PRO A 96 -20.16 -8.32 4.78
C PRO A 96 -18.90 -7.45 4.85
N ASN A 97 -17.78 -7.94 4.29
CA ASN A 97 -16.46 -7.33 4.39
C ASN A 97 -15.97 -6.67 3.10
N LEU A 98 -16.77 -6.69 2.00
CA LEU A 98 -16.39 -6.10 0.72
C LEU A 98 -17.44 -5.13 0.20
N LYS A 99 -17.01 -3.91 -0.06
CA LYS A 99 -17.76 -2.88 -0.78
C LYS A 99 -17.03 -2.56 -2.08
N PHE A 100 -17.78 -2.17 -3.10
CA PHE A 100 -17.17 -1.72 -4.35
C PHE A 100 -17.86 -0.49 -4.91
N LEU A 101 -17.15 0.22 -5.78
CA LEU A 101 -17.68 1.30 -6.60
C LEU A 101 -17.06 1.19 -7.99
N SER A 102 -17.88 1.33 -9.01
CA SER A 102 -17.46 1.47 -10.41
C SER A 102 -18.21 2.64 -11.04
N ILE A 103 -17.64 3.17 -12.10
CA ILE A 103 -18.29 4.20 -12.92
C ILE A 103 -19.40 3.62 -13.81
N GLU A 104 -19.36 2.31 -14.10
CA GLU A 104 -20.30 1.67 -15.04
C GLU A 104 -21.77 2.03 -14.77
N PRO A 105 -22.31 1.99 -13.52
CA PRO A 105 -23.69 2.35 -13.24
C PRO A 105 -24.05 3.82 -13.48
N LEU A 106 -23.07 4.68 -13.69
CA LEU A 106 -23.27 6.12 -13.97
C LEU A 106 -23.22 6.44 -15.45
N LEU A 107 -22.92 5.45 -16.31
CA LEU A 107 -22.97 5.58 -17.75
C LEU A 107 -24.41 5.50 -18.25
N PRO A 108 -24.80 6.29 -19.26
CA PRO A 108 -26.18 6.29 -19.79
C PRO A 108 -26.61 4.95 -20.40
N SER A 109 -25.68 4.18 -20.97
CA SER A 109 -25.87 2.82 -21.48
C SER A 109 -24.51 2.10 -21.62
N GLU A 110 -24.52 0.75 -21.68
CA GLU A 110 -23.29 -0.06 -21.90
C GLU A 110 -22.58 0.31 -23.22
N ASP A 111 -23.33 0.69 -24.23
CA ASP A 111 -22.80 1.04 -25.57
C ASP A 111 -22.51 2.55 -25.74
N SER A 112 -22.71 3.36 -24.70
CA SER A 112 -22.49 4.80 -24.83
C SER A 112 -21.02 5.14 -24.79
N ALA A 113 -20.48 5.55 -25.94
CA ALA A 113 -19.17 6.18 -26.04
C ALA A 113 -19.20 7.56 -25.36
N VAL A 114 -19.00 7.62 -24.05
CA VAL A 114 -18.90 8.90 -23.34
C VAL A 114 -17.49 9.46 -23.54
N ILE A 115 -17.40 10.60 -24.23
CA ILE A 115 -16.13 11.29 -24.40
C ILE A 115 -15.82 12.05 -23.12
N TRP A 116 -15.09 11.40 -22.22
CA TRP A 116 -14.58 12.02 -21.02
C TRP A 116 -13.41 12.94 -21.32
N ARG A 117 -13.59 14.24 -21.19
CA ARG A 117 -12.47 15.20 -21.23
C ARG A 117 -11.70 15.16 -19.91
N GLY A 118 -10.36 15.35 -19.96
CA GLY A 118 -9.46 15.25 -18.81
C GLY A 118 -9.97 15.87 -17.50
N PRO A 119 -10.44 17.15 -17.48
CA PRO A 119 -10.95 17.76 -16.26
C PRO A 119 -12.18 17.07 -15.65
N ILE A 120 -13.05 16.48 -16.47
CA ILE A 120 -14.25 15.75 -16.02
C ILE A 120 -13.84 14.44 -15.36
N LYS A 121 -12.87 13.72 -15.94
CA LYS A 121 -12.31 12.49 -15.38
C LYS A 121 -11.70 12.73 -13.99
N ILE A 122 -10.89 13.78 -13.86
CA ILE A 122 -10.27 14.19 -12.59
C ILE A 122 -11.33 14.47 -11.53
N SER A 123 -12.38 15.23 -11.90
CA SER A 123 -13.48 15.54 -10.98
C SER A 123 -14.24 14.28 -10.56
N ALA A 124 -14.52 13.36 -11.49
CA ALA A 124 -15.22 12.11 -11.19
C ALA A 124 -14.42 11.23 -10.22
N ILE A 125 -13.11 11.05 -10.45
CA ILE A 125 -12.24 10.29 -9.55
C ILE A 125 -12.25 10.89 -8.14
N LYS A 126 -12.12 12.21 -8.00
CA LYS A 126 -12.18 12.90 -6.71
C LYS A 126 -13.55 12.74 -6.03
N GLN A 127 -14.64 12.77 -6.80
CA GLN A 127 -16.00 12.55 -6.27
C GLN A 127 -16.17 11.12 -5.76
N PHE A 128 -15.69 10.11 -6.49
CA PHE A 128 -15.78 8.72 -6.05
C PHE A 128 -15.01 8.43 -4.78
N ILE A 129 -13.93 9.15 -4.54
CA ILE A 129 -13.16 9.00 -3.31
C ILE A 129 -13.76 9.82 -2.19
N GLY A 130 -14.14 11.08 -2.45
CA GLY A 130 -14.50 12.05 -1.41
C GLY A 130 -15.99 12.08 -1.04
N ASP A 131 -16.89 11.82 -2.01
CA ASP A 131 -18.34 11.95 -1.80
C ASP A 131 -19.01 10.60 -1.45
N ILE A 132 -18.29 9.49 -1.64
CA ILE A 132 -18.74 8.16 -1.24
C ILE A 132 -18.33 7.87 0.20
N ASP A 133 -19.28 7.39 1.00
CA ASP A 133 -18.96 6.92 2.34
C ASP A 133 -18.46 5.47 2.28
N TRP A 134 -17.14 5.33 2.35
CA TRP A 134 -16.47 4.04 2.42
C TRP A 134 -16.53 3.43 3.82
N GLY A 135 -16.74 4.25 4.88
CA GLY A 135 -16.54 3.84 6.26
C GLY A 135 -15.08 3.55 6.58
N GLU A 136 -14.83 2.86 7.67
CA GLU A 136 -13.48 2.38 8.01
C GLU A 136 -13.14 1.16 7.17
N LEU A 137 -11.95 1.18 6.56
CA LEU A 137 -11.44 0.09 5.74
C LEU A 137 -10.01 -0.27 6.12
N ASP A 138 -9.71 -1.57 6.11
CA ASP A 138 -8.33 -2.05 6.18
C ASP A 138 -7.63 -1.82 4.84
N TYR A 139 -8.32 -2.10 3.73
CA TYR A 139 -7.77 -1.96 2.38
C TYR A 139 -8.73 -1.25 1.43
N LEU A 140 -8.19 -0.34 0.63
CA LEU A 140 -8.82 0.16 -0.59
C LEU A 140 -7.99 -0.31 -1.79
N VAL A 141 -8.54 -1.23 -2.57
CA VAL A 141 -7.94 -1.69 -3.83
C VAL A 141 -8.50 -0.83 -4.95
N ILE A 142 -7.62 -0.21 -5.73
CA ILE A 142 -7.99 0.74 -6.79
C ILE A 142 -7.56 0.13 -8.12
N ASP A 143 -8.51 -0.23 -8.96
CA ASP A 143 -8.25 -0.69 -10.32
C ASP A 143 -8.06 0.51 -11.24
N ALA A 144 -6.80 0.85 -11.52
CA ALA A 144 -6.43 2.03 -12.30
C ALA A 144 -6.48 1.75 -13.81
N PRO A 145 -6.69 2.76 -14.66
CA PRO A 145 -6.55 2.61 -16.10
C PRO A 145 -5.14 2.12 -16.50
N PRO A 146 -5.01 1.42 -17.64
CA PRO A 146 -3.72 0.94 -18.10
C PRO A 146 -2.80 2.10 -18.55
N GLY A 147 -1.49 1.90 -18.45
CA GLY A 147 -0.47 2.87 -18.87
C GLY A 147 -0.05 3.86 -17.80
N THR A 148 0.61 4.94 -18.23
CA THR A 148 1.21 5.97 -17.37
C THR A 148 0.75 7.39 -17.75
N GLY A 149 -0.48 7.50 -18.25
CA GLY A 149 -1.07 8.76 -18.70
C GLY A 149 -1.65 9.62 -17.58
N ASP A 150 -2.54 10.55 -17.96
CA ASP A 150 -3.12 11.54 -17.05
C ASP A 150 -4.01 10.93 -15.96
N GLU A 151 -4.67 9.81 -16.24
CA GLU A 151 -5.57 9.14 -15.30
C GLU A 151 -4.81 8.51 -14.14
N PRO A 152 -3.80 7.60 -14.36
CA PRO A 152 -2.93 7.13 -13.30
C PRO A 152 -2.23 8.25 -12.53
N LEU A 153 -1.82 9.33 -13.22
CA LEU A 153 -1.22 10.49 -12.57
C LEU A 153 -2.21 11.20 -11.63
N THR A 154 -3.46 11.31 -12.04
CA THR A 154 -4.52 11.91 -11.23
C THR A 154 -4.77 11.09 -9.97
N ILE A 155 -4.86 9.76 -10.09
CA ILE A 155 -5.05 8.85 -8.95
C ILE A 155 -3.88 9.02 -7.98
N ALA A 156 -2.63 8.93 -8.47
CA ALA A 156 -1.44 9.09 -7.65
C ALA A 156 -1.37 10.44 -6.91
N LYS A 157 -1.82 11.53 -7.54
CA LYS A 157 -1.89 12.85 -6.91
C LYS A 157 -3.04 12.97 -5.90
N THR A 158 -4.15 12.28 -6.14
CA THR A 158 -5.34 12.34 -5.27
C THR A 158 -5.17 11.47 -4.03
N ILE A 159 -4.43 10.36 -4.16
CA ILE A 159 -4.14 9.39 -3.09
C ILE A 159 -2.61 9.23 -2.97
N PRO A 160 -1.92 10.24 -2.42
CA PRO A 160 -0.45 10.27 -2.42
C PRO A 160 0.19 9.21 -1.51
N ASP A 161 -0.57 8.64 -0.58
CA ASP A 161 -0.17 7.56 0.31
C ASP A 161 -0.58 6.16 -0.19
N ALA A 162 -1.01 6.05 -1.45
CA ALA A 162 -1.23 4.75 -2.09
C ALA A 162 0.09 4.03 -2.38
N TYR A 163 0.00 2.70 -2.45
CA TYR A 163 1.08 1.82 -2.89
C TYR A 163 0.77 1.28 -4.29
N ALA A 164 1.72 1.34 -5.20
CA ALA A 164 1.56 0.80 -6.55
C ALA A 164 1.83 -0.71 -6.57
N LEU A 165 0.83 -1.51 -6.94
CA LEU A 165 0.97 -2.91 -7.28
C LEU A 165 0.97 -3.02 -8.81
N ILE A 166 2.09 -3.42 -9.41
CA ILE A 166 2.27 -3.42 -10.86
C ILE A 166 2.03 -4.82 -11.42
N VAL A 167 1.01 -4.96 -12.27
CA VAL A 167 0.68 -6.23 -12.92
C VAL A 167 1.33 -6.32 -14.29
N THR A 168 1.96 -7.44 -14.57
CA THR A 168 2.59 -7.75 -15.86
C THR A 168 2.31 -9.18 -16.30
N THR A 169 2.70 -9.51 -17.53
CA THR A 169 2.81 -10.86 -18.02
C THR A 169 4.30 -11.18 -18.29
N PRO A 170 4.73 -12.46 -18.36
CA PRO A 170 6.13 -12.81 -18.49
C PRO A 170 6.77 -12.47 -19.85
N GLN A 171 6.00 -11.98 -20.80
CA GLN A 171 6.47 -11.62 -22.15
C GLN A 171 7.36 -10.36 -22.14
N GLU A 172 8.46 -10.37 -22.87
CA GLU A 172 9.45 -9.28 -22.94
C GLU A 172 8.84 -7.92 -23.31
N VAL A 173 7.88 -7.90 -24.24
CA VAL A 173 7.16 -6.67 -24.61
C VAL A 173 6.44 -6.05 -23.43
N SER A 174 5.86 -6.88 -22.53
CA SER A 174 5.20 -6.41 -21.33
C SER A 174 6.19 -5.81 -20.31
N LEU A 175 7.39 -6.41 -20.21
CA LEU A 175 8.42 -5.98 -19.27
C LEU A 175 8.97 -4.58 -19.59
N ILE A 176 9.03 -4.21 -20.88
CA ILE A 176 9.40 -2.84 -21.29
C ILE A 176 8.41 -1.82 -20.72
N ASP A 177 7.12 -2.12 -20.78
CA ASP A 177 6.09 -1.21 -20.28
C ASP A 177 6.07 -1.17 -18.74
N VAL A 178 6.45 -2.27 -18.07
CA VAL A 178 6.63 -2.27 -16.61
C VAL A 178 7.78 -1.37 -16.18
N LYS A 179 8.91 -1.35 -16.90
CA LYS A 179 9.99 -0.39 -16.63
C LYS A 179 9.50 1.06 -16.69
N LYS A 180 8.61 1.38 -17.64
CA LYS A 180 7.99 2.72 -17.72
C LYS A 180 7.08 2.99 -16.52
N SER A 181 6.30 1.99 -16.08
CA SER A 181 5.43 2.10 -14.90
C SER A 181 6.23 2.32 -13.61
N ILE A 182 7.35 1.60 -13.42
CA ILE A 182 8.26 1.81 -12.29
C ILE A 182 8.83 3.23 -12.29
N ARG A 183 9.34 3.70 -13.44
CA ARG A 183 9.87 5.06 -13.57
C ARG A 183 8.80 6.14 -13.37
N PHE A 184 7.57 5.88 -13.81
CA PHE A 184 6.44 6.75 -13.53
C PHE A 184 6.20 6.84 -12.03
N CYS A 185 6.10 5.72 -11.29
CA CYS A 185 5.92 5.72 -9.85
C CYS A 185 7.03 6.50 -9.13
N GLN A 186 8.30 6.29 -9.51
CA GLN A 186 9.44 7.03 -8.97
C GLN A 186 9.31 8.54 -9.22
N LYS A 187 8.95 8.94 -10.45
CA LYS A 187 8.79 10.35 -10.83
C LYS A 187 7.67 11.07 -10.07
N VAL A 188 6.57 10.36 -9.79
CA VAL A 188 5.42 10.92 -9.04
C VAL A 188 5.51 10.67 -7.54
N LYS A 189 6.60 10.05 -7.06
CA LYS A 189 6.85 9.68 -5.66
C LYS A 189 5.79 8.72 -5.10
N LEU A 190 5.22 7.87 -5.94
CA LEU A 190 4.30 6.80 -5.54
C LEU A 190 5.13 5.58 -5.11
N ARG A 191 4.96 5.12 -3.88
CA ARG A 191 5.69 3.95 -3.35
C ARG A 191 5.26 2.68 -4.08
N ILE A 192 6.24 1.85 -4.47
CA ILE A 192 5.99 0.62 -5.21
C ILE A 192 5.90 -0.54 -4.22
N LEU A 193 4.71 -1.14 -4.09
CA LEU A 193 4.50 -2.34 -3.27
C LEU A 193 5.23 -3.54 -3.86
N GLY A 194 5.16 -3.69 -5.17
CA GLY A 194 5.88 -4.73 -5.91
C GLY A 194 5.24 -5.08 -7.25
N ILE A 195 5.79 -6.12 -7.87
CA ILE A 195 5.36 -6.64 -9.18
C ILE A 195 4.64 -7.97 -8.99
N VAL A 196 3.53 -8.14 -9.72
CA VAL A 196 2.78 -9.40 -9.88
C VAL A 196 2.92 -9.87 -11.32
N GLU A 197 3.40 -11.10 -11.53
CA GLU A 197 3.44 -11.74 -12.84
C GLU A 197 2.18 -12.57 -13.04
N ASN A 198 1.24 -12.05 -13.80
CA ASN A 198 0.02 -12.76 -14.18
C ASN A 198 0.23 -13.56 -15.48
N MET A 199 -0.61 -14.56 -15.72
CA MET A 199 -0.50 -15.48 -16.88
C MET A 199 0.86 -16.17 -16.95
N SER A 200 1.43 -16.55 -15.81
CA SER A 200 2.77 -17.11 -15.65
C SER A 200 2.75 -18.63 -15.65
N GLY A 201 2.94 -19.21 -16.84
CA GLY A 201 2.84 -20.66 -17.05
C GLY A 201 1.39 -21.16 -17.06
N PHE A 202 1.21 -22.39 -17.49
CA PHE A 202 -0.10 -23.09 -17.54
C PHE A 202 0.09 -24.50 -17.00
N ILE A 203 -0.83 -24.93 -16.16
CA ILE A 203 -0.85 -26.34 -15.70
C ILE A 203 -1.99 -27.04 -16.42
N CYS A 204 -1.65 -28.06 -17.20
CA CYS A 204 -2.64 -28.84 -17.94
C CYS A 204 -3.61 -29.52 -16.96
N PRO A 205 -4.92 -29.26 -17.04
CA PRO A 205 -5.91 -29.85 -16.12
C PRO A 205 -6.08 -31.36 -16.31
N HIS A 206 -5.64 -31.93 -17.48
CA HIS A 206 -5.78 -33.34 -17.75
C HIS A 206 -4.61 -34.18 -17.26
N CYS A 207 -3.37 -33.67 -17.38
CA CYS A 207 -2.17 -34.48 -17.07
C CYS A 207 -1.25 -33.82 -16.02
N GLY A 208 -1.58 -32.64 -15.50
CA GLY A 208 -0.80 -31.93 -14.49
C GLY A 208 0.54 -31.39 -14.98
N LYS A 209 0.90 -31.53 -16.25
CA LYS A 209 2.17 -31.03 -16.79
C LYS A 209 2.14 -29.49 -16.89
N ALA A 210 3.22 -28.86 -16.42
CA ALA A 210 3.42 -27.43 -16.61
C ALA A 210 3.85 -27.14 -18.06
N ILE A 211 3.27 -26.12 -18.66
CA ILE A 211 3.54 -25.64 -20.02
C ILE A 211 3.76 -24.12 -19.95
N ASP A 212 4.87 -23.64 -20.48
CA ASP A 212 5.20 -22.22 -20.48
C ASP A 212 4.63 -21.51 -21.73
N LEU A 213 3.29 -21.39 -21.80
CA LEU A 213 2.58 -20.79 -22.94
C LEU A 213 3.07 -19.36 -23.27
N PHE A 214 3.32 -18.54 -22.25
CA PHE A 214 3.75 -17.15 -22.40
C PHE A 214 5.14 -16.89 -21.77
N LYS A 215 6.00 -17.94 -21.63
CA LYS A 215 7.20 -17.91 -20.79
C LYS A 215 6.86 -17.88 -19.30
N ARG A 216 7.87 -17.76 -18.44
CA ARG A 216 7.75 -17.70 -16.98
C ARG A 216 8.94 -16.96 -16.38
N GLY A 217 8.71 -16.20 -15.30
CA GLY A 217 9.78 -15.61 -14.51
C GLY A 217 10.34 -14.28 -15.03
N GLY A 218 9.79 -13.73 -16.13
CA GLY A 218 10.23 -12.45 -16.66
C GLY A 218 9.98 -11.29 -15.69
N GLY A 219 8.82 -11.28 -15.03
CA GLY A 219 8.46 -10.27 -14.02
C GLY A 219 9.32 -10.33 -12.77
N GLN A 220 9.67 -11.54 -12.32
CA GLN A 220 10.58 -11.72 -11.18
C GLN A 220 11.98 -11.20 -11.51
N LYS A 221 12.55 -11.60 -12.67
CA LYS A 221 13.85 -11.11 -13.11
C LYS A 221 13.88 -9.57 -13.21
N LEU A 222 12.80 -8.98 -13.73
CA LEU A 222 12.67 -7.55 -13.83
C LEU A 222 12.59 -6.88 -12.43
N ALA A 223 11.88 -7.49 -11.49
CA ALA A 223 11.80 -7.00 -10.12
C ALA A 223 13.20 -6.94 -9.49
N GLU A 224 13.99 -7.99 -9.64
CA GLU A 224 15.38 -8.07 -9.19
C GLU A 224 16.25 -6.99 -9.88
N GLU A 225 16.14 -6.85 -11.21
CA GLU A 225 16.89 -5.84 -12.00
C GLU A 225 16.58 -4.40 -11.56
N MET A 226 15.33 -4.12 -11.20
CA MET A 226 14.87 -2.78 -10.85
C MET A 226 14.90 -2.50 -9.34
N GLY A 227 15.34 -3.45 -8.52
CA GLY A 227 15.36 -3.31 -7.06
C GLY A 227 13.98 -3.15 -6.42
N VAL A 228 12.93 -3.76 -7.02
CA VAL A 228 11.57 -3.73 -6.49
C VAL A 228 11.13 -5.12 -6.05
N ARG A 229 10.20 -5.19 -5.10
CA ARG A 229 9.70 -6.46 -4.56
C ARG A 229 8.95 -7.25 -5.63
N PHE A 230 9.17 -8.57 -5.68
CA PHE A 230 8.33 -9.49 -6.42
C PHE A 230 7.30 -10.10 -5.49
N LEU A 231 6.00 -9.87 -5.77
CA LEU A 231 4.90 -10.27 -4.88
C LEU A 231 4.38 -11.68 -5.17
N GLY A 232 4.58 -12.18 -6.39
CA GLY A 232 4.13 -13.51 -6.75
C GLY A 232 3.73 -13.64 -8.22
N ARG A 233 3.36 -14.86 -8.57
CA ARG A 233 2.93 -15.21 -9.94
C ARG A 233 1.60 -15.94 -9.91
N VAL A 234 0.74 -15.61 -10.87
CA VAL A 234 -0.56 -16.25 -11.06
C VAL A 234 -0.53 -17.02 -12.37
N PRO A 235 -0.77 -18.33 -12.38
CA PRO A 235 -0.76 -19.13 -13.60
C PRO A 235 -1.95 -18.81 -14.51
N VAL A 236 -1.84 -19.18 -15.79
CA VAL A 236 -2.98 -19.22 -16.70
C VAL A 236 -3.94 -20.32 -16.24
N ASP A 237 -5.20 -20.00 -16.11
CA ASP A 237 -6.27 -20.95 -15.80
C ASP A 237 -7.54 -20.54 -16.53
N PRO A 238 -8.07 -21.35 -17.45
CA PRO A 238 -9.30 -21.05 -18.18
C PRO A 238 -10.48 -20.72 -17.25
N ARG A 239 -10.53 -21.34 -16.07
CA ARG A 239 -11.58 -21.09 -15.07
C ARG A 239 -11.60 -19.64 -14.58
N VAL A 240 -10.49 -18.93 -14.65
CA VAL A 240 -10.45 -17.48 -14.29
C VAL A 240 -11.36 -16.67 -15.22
N VAL A 241 -11.37 -17.01 -16.52
CA VAL A 241 -12.23 -16.37 -17.51
C VAL A 241 -13.69 -16.76 -17.25
N ASP A 242 -13.96 -18.07 -17.16
CA ASP A 242 -15.32 -18.59 -16.96
C ASP A 242 -15.97 -18.05 -15.68
N THR A 243 -15.20 -18.02 -14.57
CA THR A 243 -15.70 -17.50 -13.28
C THR A 243 -15.85 -15.99 -13.31
N GLY A 244 -14.93 -15.26 -13.95
CA GLY A 244 -15.01 -13.81 -14.13
C GLY A 244 -16.24 -13.42 -14.95
N ASP A 245 -16.51 -14.11 -16.05
CA ASP A 245 -17.72 -13.89 -16.88
C ASP A 245 -19.02 -14.27 -16.15
N ALA A 246 -18.97 -15.29 -15.29
CA ALA A 246 -20.08 -15.71 -14.45
C ALA A 246 -20.26 -14.85 -13.18
N GLY A 247 -19.41 -13.82 -12.97
CA GLY A 247 -19.48 -12.95 -11.80
C GLY A 247 -19.10 -13.62 -10.48
N ARG A 248 -18.26 -14.62 -10.51
CA ARG A 248 -17.85 -15.43 -9.36
C ARG A 248 -16.33 -15.58 -9.30
N PRO A 249 -15.59 -14.64 -8.68
CA PRO A 249 -14.12 -14.65 -8.64
C PRO A 249 -13.54 -16.00 -8.21
N ILE A 250 -12.44 -16.43 -8.85
CA ILE A 250 -11.88 -17.79 -8.70
C ILE A 250 -11.45 -18.10 -7.26
N VAL A 251 -10.98 -17.10 -6.51
CA VAL A 251 -10.55 -17.27 -5.12
C VAL A 251 -11.69 -17.73 -4.19
N GLY A 252 -12.92 -17.34 -4.50
CA GLY A 252 -14.13 -17.79 -3.76
C GLY A 252 -14.78 -19.02 -4.36
N SER A 253 -14.65 -19.22 -5.68
CA SER A 253 -15.37 -20.30 -6.42
C SER A 253 -14.60 -21.61 -6.44
N TYR A 254 -13.28 -21.55 -6.52
CA TYR A 254 -12.40 -22.73 -6.60
C TYR A 254 -11.19 -22.58 -5.66
N PRO A 255 -11.40 -22.51 -4.31
CA PRO A 255 -10.35 -22.21 -3.35
C PRO A 255 -9.18 -23.23 -3.40
N GLU A 256 -9.48 -24.48 -3.75
CA GLU A 256 -8.47 -25.53 -3.85
C GLU A 256 -7.68 -25.54 -5.18
N SER A 257 -8.05 -24.68 -6.13
CA SER A 257 -7.33 -24.60 -7.40
C SER A 257 -5.91 -24.05 -7.22
N VAL A 258 -5.01 -24.47 -8.10
CA VAL A 258 -3.63 -23.94 -8.12
C VAL A 258 -3.62 -22.41 -8.25
N THR A 259 -4.54 -21.88 -9.04
CA THR A 259 -4.66 -20.43 -9.26
C THR A 259 -5.18 -19.70 -8.02
N ALA A 260 -6.17 -20.24 -7.30
CA ALA A 260 -6.66 -19.66 -6.06
C ALA A 260 -5.55 -19.69 -4.97
N LYS A 261 -4.80 -20.79 -4.86
CA LYS A 261 -3.63 -20.89 -3.95
C LYS A 261 -2.52 -19.89 -4.31
N ALA A 262 -2.31 -19.63 -5.60
CA ALA A 262 -1.38 -18.60 -6.04
C ALA A 262 -1.84 -17.19 -5.65
N PHE A 263 -3.14 -16.91 -5.74
CA PHE A 263 -3.71 -15.67 -5.22
C PHE A 263 -3.62 -15.58 -3.69
N GLU A 264 -3.82 -16.68 -2.97
CA GLU A 264 -3.67 -16.71 -1.51
C GLU A 264 -2.24 -16.37 -1.08
N GLU A 265 -1.23 -16.92 -1.76
CA GLU A 265 0.18 -16.56 -1.54
C GLU A 265 0.44 -15.08 -1.86
N LEU A 266 -0.07 -14.59 -3.00
CA LEU A 266 0.01 -13.18 -3.37
C LEU A 266 -0.59 -12.28 -2.30
N ILE A 267 -1.75 -12.63 -1.76
CA ILE A 267 -2.43 -11.85 -0.71
C ILE A 267 -1.59 -11.82 0.56
N ARG A 268 -1.03 -12.93 1.01
CA ARG A 268 -0.10 -12.97 2.15
C ARG A 268 1.09 -12.04 1.95
N ASN A 269 1.68 -12.06 0.77
CA ASN A 269 2.82 -11.19 0.43
C ASN A 269 2.42 -9.71 0.38
N VAL A 270 1.23 -9.39 -0.12
CA VAL A 270 0.67 -8.03 -0.13
C VAL A 270 0.42 -7.54 1.29
N VAL A 271 -0.20 -8.35 2.16
CA VAL A 271 -0.44 -8.01 3.56
C VAL A 271 0.86 -7.75 4.30
N SER A 272 1.85 -8.65 4.17
CA SER A 272 3.16 -8.46 4.79
C SER A 272 3.86 -7.19 4.30
N ALA A 273 3.86 -6.96 2.99
CA ALA A 273 4.51 -5.80 2.39
C ALA A 273 3.84 -4.46 2.78
N THR A 274 2.51 -4.41 2.83
CA THR A 274 1.78 -3.20 3.21
C THR A 274 2.00 -2.84 4.69
N GLU A 275 2.04 -3.82 5.58
CA GLU A 275 2.30 -3.58 7.00
C GLU A 275 3.75 -3.16 7.26
N GLU A 276 4.71 -3.74 6.53
CA GLU A 276 6.11 -3.35 6.59
C GLU A 276 6.29 -1.89 6.13
N MET A 277 5.80 -1.55 4.93
CA MET A 277 5.89 -0.19 4.40
C MET A 277 5.15 0.84 5.26
N ARG A 278 4.02 0.45 5.89
CA ARG A 278 3.31 1.32 6.82
C ARG A 278 4.14 1.59 8.07
N ARG A 279 4.79 0.57 8.63
CA ARG A 279 5.70 0.74 9.77
C ARG A 279 6.82 1.71 9.43
N GLU A 280 7.47 1.54 8.26
CA GLU A 280 8.49 2.46 7.79
C GLU A 280 7.99 3.91 7.72
N VAL A 281 6.77 4.13 7.18
CA VAL A 281 6.16 5.48 7.11
C VAL A 281 5.90 6.07 8.48
N LEU A 282 5.39 5.27 9.43
CA LEU A 282 5.10 5.73 10.79
C LEU A 282 6.41 6.04 11.55
N GLU A 283 7.41 5.20 11.40
CA GLU A 283 8.74 5.41 11.97
C GLU A 283 9.41 6.68 11.40
N GLU A 284 9.21 6.95 10.10
CA GLU A 284 9.71 8.18 9.46
C GLU A 284 8.94 9.44 9.87
N ALA A 285 7.67 9.32 10.23
CA ALA A 285 6.82 10.47 10.60
C ALA A 285 7.06 10.95 12.03
N PHE A 286 7.17 10.00 12.95
CA PHE A 286 7.46 10.25 14.36
C PHE A 286 8.41 9.19 14.90
N MET A 287 9.52 9.62 15.47
CA MET A 287 10.49 8.76 16.13
C MET A 287 10.62 9.19 17.58
N ARG A 288 10.47 8.27 18.50
CA ARG A 288 10.92 8.44 19.88
C ARG A 288 12.17 7.61 20.09
N ILE A 289 13.31 8.30 20.07
CA ILE A 289 14.64 7.68 20.18
C ILE A 289 15.03 7.64 21.65
N SER A 290 15.31 6.44 22.17
CA SER A 290 15.80 6.23 23.53
C SER A 290 17.29 5.94 23.49
N ILE A 291 18.06 6.71 24.24
CA ILE A 291 19.52 6.56 24.33
C ILE A 291 19.89 6.28 25.79
N PRO A 292 20.47 5.11 26.13
CA PRO A 292 21.00 4.88 27.46
C PRO A 292 22.16 5.83 27.72
N ILE A 293 22.15 6.51 28.85
CA ILE A 293 23.18 7.49 29.22
C ILE A 293 23.69 7.25 30.64
N SER A 294 24.99 7.43 30.84
CA SER A 294 25.60 7.46 32.17
C SER A 294 25.56 8.86 32.80
N THR A 295 25.62 9.88 31.96
CA THR A 295 25.44 11.31 32.30
C THR A 295 24.65 11.99 31.17
N PRO A 296 24.07 13.19 31.34
CA PRO A 296 23.34 13.89 30.28
C PRO A 296 24.10 14.09 28.96
N THR A 297 25.41 13.95 28.99
CA THR A 297 26.28 14.16 27.84
C THR A 297 27.09 12.90 27.45
N LYS A 298 26.88 11.76 28.12
CA LYS A 298 27.68 10.55 27.88
C LYS A 298 26.77 9.31 27.77
N ILE A 299 26.96 8.54 26.71
CA ILE A 299 26.23 7.29 26.46
C ILE A 299 26.68 6.20 27.42
N GLU A 300 25.71 5.39 27.89
CA GLU A 300 26.02 4.16 28.64
C GLU A 300 26.26 3.01 27.66
N LYS A 301 27.43 2.39 27.78
CA LYS A 301 27.86 1.32 26.89
C LYS A 301 27.11 0.02 27.14
N ASP A 302 26.85 -0.30 28.40
CA ASP A 302 26.07 -1.49 28.79
C ASP A 302 24.63 -1.12 29.08
N ILE A 303 23.75 -1.44 28.16
CA ILE A 303 22.33 -1.16 28.29
C ILE A 303 21.70 -1.77 29.56
N ASN A 304 22.24 -2.88 30.04
CA ASN A 304 21.72 -3.54 31.24
C ASN A 304 22.07 -2.78 32.53
N GLN A 305 23.09 -1.92 32.48
CA GLN A 305 23.49 -1.05 33.58
C GLN A 305 22.87 0.36 33.47
N ALA A 306 22.18 0.64 32.38
CA ALA A 306 21.60 1.94 32.15
C ALA A 306 20.46 2.23 33.13
N VAL A 307 20.58 3.32 33.87
CA VAL A 307 19.57 3.85 34.80
C VAL A 307 18.93 5.11 34.25
N LEU A 308 19.65 5.85 33.41
CA LEU A 308 19.18 7.07 32.78
C LEU A 308 19.05 6.87 31.28
N PHE A 309 17.99 7.46 30.72
CA PHE A 309 17.73 7.44 29.29
C PHE A 309 17.41 8.85 28.80
N ALA A 310 18.13 9.28 27.76
CA ALA A 310 17.75 10.47 27.02
C ALA A 310 16.69 10.09 25.97
N LEU A 311 15.55 10.74 26.00
CA LEU A 311 14.44 10.55 25.10
C LEU A 311 14.35 11.73 24.14
N TYR A 312 14.31 11.45 22.85
CA TYR A 312 14.16 12.44 21.79
C TYR A 312 12.92 12.17 20.98
N ASP A 313 11.98 13.10 20.98
CA ASP A 313 10.86 13.09 20.05
C ASP A 313 11.28 13.83 18.78
N VAL A 314 11.29 13.11 17.67
CA VAL A 314 11.66 13.63 16.36
C VAL A 314 10.45 13.50 15.43
N GLU A 315 10.04 14.61 14.83
CA GLU A 315 8.99 14.65 13.82
C GLU A 315 9.49 15.39 12.59
N LYS A 316 9.38 14.75 11.42
CA LYS A 316 9.80 15.32 10.13
C LYS A 316 11.23 15.86 10.14
N GLY A 317 12.16 15.12 10.74
CA GLY A 317 13.57 15.48 10.80
C GLY A 317 13.91 16.60 11.81
N LYS A 318 12.96 16.99 12.69
CA LYS A 318 13.20 18.00 13.72
C LYS A 318 13.02 17.42 15.11
N ILE A 319 13.98 17.68 15.99
CA ILE A 319 13.86 17.35 17.40
C ILE A 319 12.83 18.32 18.02
N LEU A 320 11.71 17.77 18.51
CA LEU A 320 10.63 18.53 19.17
C LEU A 320 10.83 18.58 20.68
N VAL A 321 11.21 17.44 21.26
CA VAL A 321 11.38 17.30 22.72
C VAL A 321 12.66 16.54 22.97
N LYS A 322 13.36 16.96 24.04
CA LYS A 322 14.47 16.24 24.63
C LYS A 322 14.19 16.16 26.12
N ASP A 323 14.17 14.97 26.65
CA ASP A 323 13.96 14.72 28.07
C ASP A 323 14.98 13.68 28.59
N VAL A 324 15.21 13.66 29.89
CA VAL A 324 16.04 12.65 30.54
C VAL A 324 15.22 11.97 31.62
N VAL A 325 14.98 10.69 31.42
CA VAL A 325 14.12 9.90 32.29
C VAL A 325 14.96 8.85 33.04
N ARG A 326 14.68 8.69 34.33
CA ARG A 326 15.28 7.62 35.12
C ARG A 326 14.40 6.37 35.09
N LYS A 327 14.99 5.25 34.75
CA LYS A 327 14.36 3.95 34.87
C LYS A 327 14.26 3.60 36.37
N PRO A 328 13.10 3.21 36.91
CA PRO A 328 12.97 2.69 38.27
C PRO A 328 13.86 1.47 38.49
N ASP A 329 14.44 1.34 39.67
CA ASP A 329 15.40 0.28 39.97
C ASP A 329 14.77 -1.13 39.98
N ASP A 330 13.48 -1.21 40.24
CA ASP A 330 12.65 -2.42 40.28
C ASP A 330 11.93 -2.74 38.97
N GLN A 331 12.04 -1.89 37.95
CA GLN A 331 11.36 -2.07 36.66
C GLN A 331 12.24 -2.79 35.63
N ASP A 332 11.65 -3.75 34.90
CA ASP A 332 12.31 -4.38 33.76
C ASP A 332 12.54 -3.37 32.62
N LEU A 333 13.69 -3.49 31.96
CA LEU A 333 14.05 -2.57 30.89
C LEU A 333 13.07 -2.58 29.72
N ASN A 334 12.53 -3.75 29.35
CA ASN A 334 11.61 -3.86 28.22
C ASN A 334 10.26 -3.22 28.57
N GLU A 335 9.79 -3.39 29.81
CA GLU A 335 8.58 -2.75 30.32
C GLU A 335 8.75 -1.23 30.37
N PHE A 336 9.86 -0.73 30.89
CA PHE A 336 10.21 0.69 30.88
C PHE A 336 10.18 1.28 29.48
N LEU A 337 10.86 0.67 28.50
CA LEU A 337 10.90 1.16 27.12
C LEU A 337 9.52 1.17 26.46
N LYS A 338 8.67 0.20 26.76
CA LYS A 338 7.27 0.18 26.30
C LYS A 338 6.45 1.33 26.88
N GLU A 339 6.57 1.59 28.17
CA GLU A 339 5.88 2.71 28.84
C GLU A 339 6.33 4.06 28.28
N GLN A 340 7.63 4.20 27.95
CA GLN A 340 8.14 5.39 27.27
C GLN A 340 7.71 5.50 25.81
N VAL A 341 6.99 4.51 25.27
CA VAL A 341 6.53 4.48 23.84
C VAL A 341 7.72 4.67 22.87
N ALA A 342 8.89 4.13 23.24
CA ALA A 342 10.08 4.21 22.40
C ALA A 342 9.84 3.47 21.07
N THR A 343 10.31 4.05 19.98
CA THR A 343 10.28 3.45 18.64
C THR A 343 11.68 3.03 18.19
N HIS A 344 12.69 3.70 18.70
CA HIS A 344 14.09 3.46 18.41
C HIS A 344 14.92 3.39 19.69
N ILE A 345 15.95 2.59 19.66
CA ILE A 345 16.95 2.53 20.73
C ILE A 345 18.36 2.61 20.16
N VAL A 346 19.20 3.44 20.76
CA VAL A 346 20.63 3.52 20.42
C VAL A 346 21.39 2.55 21.33
N LEU A 347 22.20 1.68 20.72
CA LEU A 347 23.06 0.74 21.44
C LEU A 347 24.51 0.91 20.99
N PHE A 348 25.44 0.82 21.96
CA PHE A 348 26.88 0.83 21.68
C PHE A 348 27.32 -0.60 21.31
N GLU A 349 27.92 -0.77 20.13
CA GLU A 349 28.44 -2.06 19.60
C GLU A 349 27.54 -3.27 19.95
N PRO A 350 26.25 -3.26 19.55
CA PRO A 350 25.34 -4.34 19.95
C PRO A 350 25.75 -5.66 19.32
N THR A 351 25.68 -6.75 20.11
CA THR A 351 25.75 -8.09 19.52
C THR A 351 24.51 -8.38 18.67
N PRO A 352 24.60 -9.30 17.68
CA PRO A 352 23.44 -9.67 16.86
C PRO A 352 22.24 -10.13 17.70
N GLU A 353 22.47 -10.91 18.76
CA GLU A 353 21.43 -11.40 19.66
C GLU A 353 20.76 -10.25 20.44
N LEU A 354 21.54 -9.25 20.87
CA LEU A 354 21.01 -8.09 21.56
C LEU A 354 20.16 -7.21 20.62
N ALA A 355 20.61 -7.00 19.40
CA ALA A 355 19.87 -6.28 18.40
C ALA A 355 18.56 -6.99 18.03
N GLU A 356 18.58 -8.31 17.85
CA GLU A 356 17.41 -9.13 17.58
C GLU A 356 16.39 -9.07 18.74
N ARG A 357 16.85 -9.11 19.98
CA ARG A 357 15.98 -8.98 21.18
C ARG A 357 15.16 -7.69 21.12
N PHE A 358 15.77 -6.53 20.82
CA PHE A 358 15.05 -5.27 20.76
C PHE A 358 14.17 -5.15 19.50
N ASN A 359 14.59 -5.70 18.37
CA ASN A 359 13.77 -5.78 17.17
C ASN A 359 12.49 -6.60 17.40
N LEU A 360 12.56 -7.70 18.15
CA LEU A 360 11.38 -8.51 18.55
C LEU A 360 10.42 -7.72 19.45
N LEU A 361 10.89 -6.72 20.18
CA LEU A 361 10.07 -5.81 20.97
C LEU A 361 9.44 -4.69 20.14
N GLY A 362 9.71 -4.63 18.82
CA GLY A 362 9.25 -3.61 17.91
C GLY A 362 10.09 -2.32 17.95
N LEU A 363 11.26 -2.34 18.56
CA LEU A 363 12.21 -1.23 18.62
C LEU A 363 13.22 -1.36 17.49
N ARG A 364 13.46 -0.29 16.75
CA ARG A 364 14.55 -0.24 15.77
C ARG A 364 15.87 0.05 16.47
N VAL A 365 16.84 -0.83 16.29
CA VAL A 365 18.16 -0.67 16.89
C VAL A 365 19.04 0.21 16.00
N LEU A 366 19.59 1.26 16.60
CA LEU A 366 20.59 2.14 16.01
C LEU A 366 21.93 1.78 16.67
N ALA A 367 22.83 1.17 15.88
CA ALA A 367 24.16 0.84 16.38
C ALA A 367 25.10 2.05 16.28
N THR A 368 25.94 2.23 17.28
CA THR A 368 27.06 3.17 17.25
C THR A 368 28.31 2.48 17.75
N ASP A 369 29.43 2.70 17.09
CA ASP A 369 30.77 2.24 17.47
C ASP A 369 31.65 3.40 17.96
N GLU A 370 31.18 4.64 17.85
CA GLU A 370 31.88 5.81 18.28
C GLU A 370 31.62 6.10 19.76
N GLU A 371 32.67 6.29 20.51
CA GLU A 371 32.68 6.81 21.89
C GLU A 371 32.27 8.30 21.92
N ARG A 372 31.20 8.65 21.24
CA ARG A 372 30.70 10.03 21.21
C ARG A 372 30.13 10.39 22.57
N ALA A 373 30.61 11.48 23.09
CA ALA A 373 30.21 11.96 24.41
C ALA A 373 28.77 12.56 24.40
N ASN A 374 28.21 12.91 23.23
CA ASN A 374 26.98 13.69 23.19
C ASN A 374 25.84 12.97 22.46
N PRO A 375 24.77 12.57 23.15
CA PRO A 375 23.58 11.98 22.55
C PRO A 375 22.93 12.84 21.47
N ASP A 376 23.00 14.19 21.58
CA ASP A 376 22.42 15.11 20.59
C ASP A 376 23.04 14.95 19.20
N ASP A 377 24.34 14.65 19.14
CA ASP A 377 25.04 14.52 17.86
C ASP A 377 24.65 13.24 17.14
N LEU A 378 24.43 12.14 17.89
CA LEU A 378 23.94 10.90 17.32
C LEU A 378 22.55 11.04 16.72
N VAL A 379 21.65 11.74 17.44
CA VAL A 379 20.28 11.96 16.93
C VAL A 379 20.30 12.80 15.66
N LYS A 380 21.11 13.86 15.62
CA LYS A 380 21.25 14.70 14.42
C LYS A 380 21.78 13.92 13.22
N GLU A 381 22.84 13.14 13.43
CA GLU A 381 23.43 12.30 12.38
C GLU A 381 22.42 11.28 11.85
N TYR A 382 21.67 10.64 12.74
CA TYR A 382 20.64 9.71 12.33
C TYR A 382 19.55 10.40 11.50
N ILE A 383 19.09 11.58 11.93
CA ILE A 383 18.14 12.39 11.16
C ILE A 383 18.68 12.69 9.75
N GLU A 384 19.95 13.11 9.64
CA GLU A 384 20.59 13.37 8.36
C GLU A 384 20.68 12.10 7.47
N GLN A 385 20.96 10.94 8.05
CA GLN A 385 20.98 9.68 7.32
C GLN A 385 19.59 9.31 6.79
N VAL A 386 18.54 9.50 7.58
CA VAL A 386 17.16 9.28 7.16
C VAL A 386 16.78 10.25 6.04
N GLU A 387 17.16 11.52 6.14
CA GLU A 387 16.88 12.52 5.11
C GLU A 387 17.64 12.25 3.79
N ARG A 388 18.91 11.79 3.85
CA ARG A 388 19.67 11.39 2.65
C ARG A 388 19.03 10.21 1.93
N ARG A 389 18.59 9.18 2.65
CA ARG A 389 17.85 8.04 2.06
C ARG A 389 16.52 8.43 1.43
N ARG A 390 15.91 9.55 1.86
CA ARG A 390 14.70 10.11 1.27
C ARG A 390 14.96 10.88 -0.04
N ALA A 391 16.18 11.39 -0.21
CA ALA A 391 16.58 12.19 -1.37
C ALA A 391 17.05 11.31 -2.54
N GLU A 392 17.52 10.09 -2.26
CA GLU A 392 17.86 9.04 -3.22
C GLU A 392 16.60 8.26 -3.69
#